data_dbb0499f5827ea0d597c0e038b52b07a
#
_entry.id   dbb0499f5827ea0d597c0e038b52b07a
#
_cell.length_a   1.000
_cell.length_b   1.000
_cell.length_c   1.000
_cell.angle_alpha   90.00
_cell.angle_beta   90.00
_cell.angle_gamma   90.00
#
_symmetry.space_group_name_H-M   'P 1'
#
loop_
_entity.id
_entity.type
_entity.pdbx_description
1 polymer ?
#
loop_
_entity_poly.entity_id
_entity_poly.type
_entity_poly.pdbx_seq_one_letter_code
_entity_poly.pdbx_strand_id
1 'polypeptide(L)'
;MEACSNNVQSFAAGAFLYQIGYTSILLLVEVVIADTTSLRSRLFFSYIPATPFIINTWVSGDVSAAVLEHSTWRWGIGMWCIIFPACSLPLIISLWWVGRKARKAGSLDNYKTPYEMHGPRKLAVALFWQLDVIGIILLIAVFGLILVPLTLAGGQSEQWGKGKIIAPLVVGIVTVPFWIWWEKRALHPMIPFHVSLRVICQLP
;
A
#
# COMPACT_ATOMS: atom_id res chain seq x y z
N MET A 1 5.41 9.76 15.22
CA MET A 1 4.47 10.86 14.91
C MET A 1 3.13 10.63 15.60
N GLU A 2 2.43 9.53 15.34
CA GLU A 2 1.15 9.20 15.99
C GLU A 2 1.21 9.20 17.51
N ALA A 3 2.16 8.48 18.10
CA ALA A 3 2.34 8.38 19.55
C ALA A 3 2.62 9.73 20.26
N CYS A 4 3.19 10.71 19.53
CA CYS A 4 3.52 12.04 20.05
C CYS A 4 2.51 13.11 19.61
N SER A 5 1.41 12.71 18.97
CA SER A 5 0.43 13.67 18.46
C SER A 5 -0.39 14.30 19.59
N ASN A 6 -0.58 15.60 19.50
CA ASN A 6 -1.46 16.35 20.38
C ASN A 6 -2.75 16.81 19.67
N ASN A 7 -2.77 16.76 18.34
CA ASN A 7 -3.87 17.19 17.50
C ASN A 7 -4.26 16.08 16.53
N VAL A 8 -5.54 16.04 16.15
CA VAL A 8 -6.09 15.09 15.18
C VAL A 8 -5.36 15.18 13.83
N GLN A 9 -4.96 16.39 13.42
CA GLN A 9 -4.25 16.59 12.15
C GLN A 9 -2.86 15.93 12.14
N SER A 10 -2.08 16.06 13.24
CA SER A 10 -0.77 15.43 13.35
C SER A 10 -0.87 13.90 13.50
N PHE A 11 -1.93 13.41 14.14
CA PHE A 11 -2.24 11.99 14.19
C PHE A 11 -2.56 11.45 12.80
N ALA A 12 -3.44 12.10 12.04
CA ALA A 12 -3.80 11.71 10.70
C ALA A 12 -2.59 11.71 9.73
N ALA A 13 -1.71 12.71 9.86
CA ALA A 13 -0.46 12.74 9.07
C ALA A 13 0.48 11.56 9.42
N GLY A 14 0.56 11.19 10.70
CA GLY A 14 1.29 10.02 11.16
C GLY A 14 0.71 8.72 10.59
N ALA A 15 -0.62 8.56 10.66
CA ALA A 15 -1.34 7.41 10.12
C ALA A 15 -1.13 7.26 8.61
N PHE A 16 -1.12 8.37 7.87
CA PHE A 16 -0.85 8.37 6.44
C PHE A 16 0.56 7.84 6.12
N LEU A 17 1.59 8.33 6.83
CA LEU A 17 2.97 7.85 6.66
C LEU A 17 3.11 6.37 7.05
N TYR A 18 2.46 5.96 8.15
CA TYR A 18 2.41 4.56 8.57
C TYR A 18 1.82 3.68 7.48
N GLN A 19 0.69 4.09 6.89
CA GLN A 19 0.01 3.32 5.84
C GLN A 19 0.85 3.16 4.58
N ILE A 20 1.61 4.19 4.19
CA ILE A 20 2.56 4.09 3.07
C ILE A 20 3.63 3.03 3.37
N GLY A 21 4.23 3.07 4.55
CA GLY A 21 5.24 2.09 4.98
C GLY A 21 4.68 0.67 5.02
N TYR A 22 3.53 0.49 5.62
CA TYR A 22 2.84 -0.81 5.74
C TYR A 22 2.54 -1.42 4.38
N THR A 23 1.93 -0.64 3.47
CA THR A 23 1.61 -1.11 2.11
C THR A 23 2.89 -1.46 1.33
N SER A 24 3.94 -0.67 1.46
CA SER A 24 5.23 -0.95 0.80
C SER A 24 5.85 -2.27 1.26
N ILE A 25 5.76 -2.60 2.54
CA ILE A 25 6.25 -3.87 3.09
C ILE A 25 5.42 -5.04 2.58
N LEU A 26 4.09 -4.94 2.56
CA LEU A 26 3.23 -5.99 2.01
C LEU A 26 3.55 -6.27 0.54
N LEU A 27 3.73 -5.23 -0.28
CA LEU A 27 4.10 -5.37 -1.67
C LEU A 27 5.47 -6.02 -1.85
N LEU A 28 6.46 -5.62 -1.04
CA LEU A 28 7.79 -6.25 -1.06
C LEU A 28 7.73 -7.74 -0.75
N VAL A 29 6.97 -8.13 0.28
CA VAL A 29 6.78 -9.55 0.64
C VAL A 29 6.15 -10.30 -0.51
N GLU A 30 5.13 -9.75 -1.18
CA GLU A 30 4.46 -10.39 -2.31
C GLU A 30 5.40 -10.55 -3.51
N VAL A 31 6.22 -9.53 -3.81
CA VAL A 31 7.24 -9.59 -4.87
C VAL A 31 8.28 -10.67 -4.57
N VAL A 32 8.81 -10.73 -3.35
CA VAL A 32 9.78 -11.76 -2.95
C VAL A 32 9.19 -13.15 -3.07
N ILE A 33 7.94 -13.35 -2.66
CA ILE A 33 7.24 -14.62 -2.82
C ILE A 33 7.08 -14.96 -4.31
N ALA A 34 6.69 -13.99 -5.13
CA ALA A 34 6.53 -14.19 -6.56
C ALA A 34 7.84 -14.61 -7.26
N ASP A 35 8.96 -14.04 -6.83
CA ASP A 35 10.28 -14.33 -7.40
C ASP A 35 10.88 -15.66 -6.91
N THR A 36 10.57 -16.07 -5.69
CA THR A 36 11.14 -17.28 -5.07
C THR A 36 10.30 -18.54 -5.26
N THR A 37 9.02 -18.39 -5.64
CA THR A 37 8.09 -19.52 -5.75
C THR A 37 7.70 -19.84 -7.20
N SER A 38 7.44 -21.11 -7.49
CA SER A 38 6.89 -21.54 -8.79
C SER A 38 5.41 -21.14 -8.90
N LEU A 39 4.90 -20.96 -10.13
CA LEU A 39 3.51 -20.60 -10.39
C LEU A 39 2.50 -21.52 -9.68
N ARG A 40 2.85 -22.81 -9.54
CA ARG A 40 1.98 -23.83 -8.94
C ARG A 40 1.82 -23.68 -7.43
N SER A 41 2.88 -23.23 -6.75
CA SER A 41 2.90 -23.08 -5.29
C SER A 41 2.71 -21.62 -4.82
N ARG A 42 2.75 -20.65 -5.74
CA ARG A 42 2.66 -19.23 -5.44
C ARG A 42 1.45 -18.87 -4.57
N LEU A 43 0.26 -19.37 -4.92
CA LEU A 43 -0.96 -19.14 -4.15
C LEU A 43 -0.81 -19.57 -2.69
N PHE A 44 -0.26 -20.76 -2.46
CA PHE A 44 -0.06 -21.26 -1.10
C PHE A 44 0.89 -20.34 -0.30
N PHE A 45 2.02 -19.97 -0.89
CA PHE A 45 2.99 -19.10 -0.22
C PHE A 45 2.50 -17.66 -0.03
N SER A 46 1.64 -17.12 -0.91
CA SER A 46 1.01 -15.80 -0.74
C SER A 46 0.05 -15.74 0.45
N TYR A 47 -0.52 -16.89 0.87
CA TYR A 47 -1.37 -16.93 2.07
C TYR A 47 -0.59 -17.04 3.39
N ILE A 48 0.69 -17.42 3.38
CA ILE A 48 1.50 -17.53 4.60
C ILE A 48 1.58 -16.20 5.37
N PRO A 49 1.85 -15.04 4.73
CA PRO A 49 1.85 -13.74 5.42
C PRO A 49 0.49 -13.33 5.99
N ALA A 50 -0.60 -13.89 5.47
CA ALA A 50 -1.95 -13.64 6.00
C ALA A 50 -2.30 -14.51 7.23
N THR A 51 -1.58 -15.62 7.45
CA THR A 51 -1.85 -16.54 8.58
C THR A 51 -1.83 -15.83 9.95
N PRO A 52 -0.90 -14.91 10.27
CA PRO A 52 -0.90 -14.20 11.54
C PRO A 52 -2.16 -13.39 11.82
N PHE A 53 -2.92 -12.97 10.78
CA PHE A 53 -4.18 -12.25 10.99
C PHE A 53 -5.22 -13.10 11.71
N ILE A 54 -5.22 -14.42 11.51
CA ILE A 54 -6.13 -15.34 12.20
C ILE A 54 -5.88 -15.29 13.70
N ILE A 55 -4.61 -15.37 14.11
CA ILE A 55 -4.21 -15.31 15.53
C ILE A 55 -4.48 -13.91 16.09
N ASN A 56 -4.15 -12.87 15.33
CA ASN A 56 -4.32 -11.49 15.73
C ASN A 56 -5.79 -11.14 16.01
N THR A 57 -6.73 -11.69 15.24
CA THR A 57 -8.16 -11.46 15.43
C THR A 57 -8.63 -11.90 16.84
N TRP A 58 -8.05 -12.97 17.38
CA TRP A 58 -8.40 -13.47 18.72
C TRP A 58 -7.66 -12.72 19.83
N VAL A 59 -6.40 -12.40 19.63
CA VAL A 59 -5.51 -11.89 20.68
C VAL A 59 -5.51 -10.35 20.76
N SER A 60 -5.83 -9.64 19.68
CA SER A 60 -5.70 -8.18 19.60
C SER A 60 -6.57 -7.43 20.63
N GLY A 61 -7.76 -7.94 20.93
CA GLY A 61 -8.67 -7.35 21.92
C GLY A 61 -8.06 -7.37 23.32
N ASP A 62 -7.61 -8.53 23.75
CA ASP A 62 -7.05 -8.74 25.10
C ASP A 62 -5.73 -7.97 25.27
N VAL A 63 -4.85 -7.99 24.25
CA VAL A 63 -3.60 -7.23 24.28
C VAL A 63 -3.87 -5.73 24.34
N SER A 64 -4.83 -5.23 23.54
CA SER A 64 -5.17 -3.81 23.56
C SER A 64 -5.76 -3.38 24.89
N ALA A 65 -6.63 -4.20 25.48
CA ALA A 65 -7.20 -3.95 26.81
C ALA A 65 -6.12 -3.92 27.90
N ALA A 66 -5.23 -4.91 27.92
CA ALA A 66 -4.14 -4.98 28.89
C ALA A 66 -3.15 -3.80 28.76
N VAL A 67 -2.84 -3.38 27.55
CA VAL A 67 -1.98 -2.20 27.33
C VAL A 67 -2.64 -0.92 27.82
N LEU A 68 -3.95 -0.75 27.61
CA LEU A 68 -4.69 0.43 28.07
C LEU A 68 -4.86 0.44 29.59
N GLU A 69 -4.96 -0.72 30.22
CA GLU A 69 -5.08 -0.83 31.69
C GLU A 69 -3.75 -0.47 32.40
N HIS A 70 -2.61 -0.90 31.85
CA HIS A 70 -1.31 -0.73 32.49
C HIS A 70 -0.49 0.45 31.93
N SER A 71 -0.93 1.05 30.82
CA SER A 71 -0.18 2.10 30.14
C SER A 71 -1.11 3.08 29.40
N THR A 72 -0.51 4.02 28.66
CA THR A 72 -1.23 4.99 27.83
C THR A 72 -1.36 4.50 26.40
N TRP A 73 -2.42 4.94 25.70
CA TRP A 73 -2.60 4.65 24.27
C TRP A 73 -1.40 5.06 23.42
N ARG A 74 -0.69 6.11 23.84
CA ARG A 74 0.53 6.60 23.18
C ARG A 74 1.65 5.58 23.22
N TRP A 75 1.82 4.92 24.35
CA TRP A 75 2.80 3.85 24.51
C TRP A 75 2.39 2.60 23.73
N GLY A 76 1.09 2.30 23.67
CA GLY A 76 0.55 1.21 22.85
C GLY A 76 0.91 1.31 21.37
N ILE A 77 0.95 2.53 20.82
CA ILE A 77 1.41 2.79 19.45
C ILE A 77 2.92 2.88 19.39
N GLY A 78 3.56 3.55 20.37
CA GLY A 78 5.00 3.84 20.38
C GLY A 78 5.87 2.59 20.50
N MET A 79 5.43 1.55 21.22
CA MET A 79 6.20 0.30 21.39
C MET A 79 6.51 -0.39 20.05
N TRP A 80 5.62 -0.26 19.06
CA TRP A 80 5.83 -0.86 17.74
C TRP A 80 6.97 -0.21 16.95
N CYS A 81 7.32 1.06 17.26
CA CYS A 81 8.51 1.70 16.69
C CYS A 81 9.83 1.05 17.13
N ILE A 82 9.82 0.30 18.23
CA ILE A 82 10.97 -0.43 18.72
C ILE A 82 10.91 -1.89 18.29
N ILE A 83 9.75 -2.54 18.48
CA ILE A 83 9.56 -3.96 18.19
C ILE A 83 9.76 -4.25 16.70
N PHE A 84 9.17 -3.44 15.81
CA PHE A 84 9.22 -3.69 14.37
C PHE A 84 10.65 -3.61 13.81
N PRO A 85 11.48 -2.57 14.06
CA PRO A 85 12.87 -2.56 13.64
C PRO A 85 13.67 -3.71 14.24
N ALA A 86 13.49 -4.02 15.53
CA ALA A 86 14.19 -5.11 16.16
C ALA A 86 13.90 -6.47 15.50
N CYS A 87 12.64 -6.75 15.18
CA CYS A 87 12.24 -7.98 14.47
C CYS A 87 12.69 -8.00 13.00
N SER A 88 12.85 -6.84 12.35
CA SER A 88 13.31 -6.77 10.96
C SER A 88 14.84 -6.81 10.80
N LEU A 89 15.60 -6.53 11.87
CA LEU A 89 17.07 -6.59 11.85
C LEU A 89 17.65 -7.90 11.30
N PRO A 90 17.21 -9.09 11.73
CA PRO A 90 17.74 -10.35 11.20
C PRO A 90 17.56 -10.48 9.68
N LEU A 91 16.41 -10.05 9.18
CA LEU A 91 16.11 -10.04 7.74
C LEU A 91 17.04 -9.08 6.99
N ILE A 92 17.19 -7.86 7.48
CA ILE A 92 18.08 -6.85 6.88
C ILE A 92 19.52 -7.34 6.85
N ILE A 93 20.01 -7.92 7.94
CA ILE A 93 21.36 -8.46 8.04
C ILE A 93 21.55 -9.62 7.07
N SER A 94 20.59 -10.53 6.95
CA SER A 94 20.67 -11.67 6.04
C SER A 94 20.69 -11.20 4.57
N LEU A 95 19.84 -10.28 4.18
CA LEU A 95 19.80 -9.71 2.83
C LEU A 95 21.09 -8.95 2.50
N TRP A 96 21.62 -8.18 3.43
CA TRP A 96 22.87 -7.48 3.26
C TRP A 96 24.06 -8.44 3.11
N TRP A 97 24.09 -9.50 3.90
CA TRP A 97 25.13 -10.53 3.81
C TRP A 97 25.08 -11.30 2.50
N VAL A 98 23.88 -11.71 2.05
CA VAL A 98 23.66 -12.36 0.75
C VAL A 98 24.05 -11.40 -0.39
N GLY A 99 23.66 -10.15 -0.32
CA GLY A 99 24.04 -9.13 -1.31
C GLY A 99 25.55 -8.91 -1.39
N ARG A 100 26.25 -8.89 -0.23
CA ARG A 100 27.72 -8.84 -0.21
C ARG A 100 28.37 -10.08 -0.82
N LYS A 101 27.83 -11.26 -0.53
CA LYS A 101 28.34 -12.53 -1.06
C LYS A 101 28.15 -12.57 -2.58
N ALA A 102 27.00 -12.15 -3.09
CA ALA A 102 26.72 -12.08 -4.52
C ALA A 102 27.64 -11.10 -5.26
N ARG A 103 27.94 -9.94 -4.67
CA ARG A 103 28.92 -8.98 -5.22
C ARG A 103 30.33 -9.58 -5.27
N LYS A 104 30.78 -10.25 -4.20
CA LYS A 104 32.09 -10.91 -4.17
C LYS A 104 32.23 -12.06 -5.15
N ALA A 105 31.12 -12.73 -5.48
CA ALA A 105 31.06 -13.81 -6.46
C ALA A 105 31.02 -13.32 -7.93
N GLY A 106 31.04 -11.98 -8.16
CA GLY A 106 30.97 -11.42 -9.51
C GLY A 106 29.61 -11.59 -10.21
N SER A 107 28.60 -12.12 -9.50
CA SER A 107 27.29 -12.40 -10.10
C SER A 107 26.53 -11.12 -10.49
N LEU A 108 26.97 -9.97 -9.98
CA LEU A 108 26.35 -8.66 -10.21
C LEU A 108 27.14 -7.78 -11.19
N ASP A 109 28.30 -8.24 -11.70
CA ASP A 109 29.18 -7.41 -12.55
C ASP A 109 28.52 -7.04 -13.89
N ASN A 110 27.63 -7.89 -14.39
CA ASN A 110 26.86 -7.64 -15.61
C ASN A 110 25.51 -6.94 -15.35
N TYR A 111 25.13 -6.73 -14.09
CA TYR A 111 23.88 -6.08 -13.74
C TYR A 111 24.06 -4.58 -13.60
N LYS A 112 23.69 -3.87 -14.65
CA LYS A 112 23.62 -2.39 -14.60
C LYS A 112 22.30 -1.96 -13.98
N THR A 113 22.37 -1.17 -12.93
CA THR A 113 21.13 -0.64 -12.32
C THR A 113 20.41 0.27 -13.31
N PRO A 114 19.09 0.32 -13.32
CA PRO A 114 18.31 1.25 -14.17
C PRO A 114 18.77 2.71 -14.01
N TYR A 115 19.27 3.06 -12.81
CA TYR A 115 19.83 4.36 -12.51
C TYR A 115 21.12 4.67 -13.31
N GLU A 116 22.01 3.69 -13.44
CA GLU A 116 23.25 3.82 -14.22
C GLU A 116 22.99 3.85 -15.72
N MET A 117 21.93 3.14 -16.18
CA MET A 117 21.58 3.06 -17.59
C MET A 117 20.93 4.34 -18.12
N HIS A 118 20.04 4.96 -17.35
CA HIS A 118 19.19 6.07 -17.84
C HIS A 118 19.52 7.43 -17.20
N GLY A 119 20.28 7.44 -16.10
CA GLY A 119 20.52 8.64 -15.30
C GLY A 119 19.25 9.08 -14.52
N PRO A 120 19.41 9.93 -13.48
CA PRO A 120 18.32 10.24 -12.54
C PRO A 120 17.12 10.92 -13.21
N ARG A 121 17.34 11.84 -14.13
CA ARG A 121 16.27 12.62 -14.76
C ARG A 121 15.45 11.78 -15.75
N LYS A 122 16.12 10.99 -16.60
CA LYS A 122 15.44 10.13 -17.57
C LYS A 122 14.70 8.99 -16.86
N LEU A 123 15.29 8.45 -15.79
CA LEU A 123 14.64 7.41 -14.96
C LEU A 123 13.38 7.96 -14.28
N ALA A 124 13.42 9.15 -13.71
CA ALA A 124 12.25 9.78 -13.08
C ALA A 124 11.12 10.00 -14.08
N VAL A 125 11.42 10.48 -15.28
CA VAL A 125 10.42 10.67 -16.34
C VAL A 125 9.88 9.32 -16.84
N ALA A 126 10.75 8.33 -17.02
CA ALA A 126 10.34 6.98 -17.43
C ALA A 126 9.42 6.33 -16.38
N LEU A 127 9.78 6.43 -15.09
CA LEU A 127 8.97 5.93 -13.99
C LEU A 127 7.62 6.66 -13.90
N PHE A 128 7.59 7.98 -14.09
CA PHE A 128 6.36 8.76 -14.07
C PHE A 128 5.34 8.25 -15.11
N TRP A 129 5.80 7.97 -16.31
CA TRP A 129 4.95 7.44 -17.38
C TRP A 129 4.67 5.93 -17.25
N GLN A 130 5.64 5.16 -16.77
CA GLN A 130 5.46 3.71 -16.56
C GLN A 130 4.51 3.38 -15.41
N LEU A 131 4.52 4.20 -14.35
CA LEU A 131 3.63 4.06 -13.20
C LEU A 131 2.26 4.71 -13.41
N ASP A 132 2.06 5.40 -14.55
CA ASP A 132 0.85 6.18 -14.79
C ASP A 132 0.43 7.03 -13.57
N VAL A 133 1.36 7.89 -13.12
CA VAL A 133 1.16 8.71 -11.91
C VAL A 133 -0.13 9.53 -11.99
N ILE A 134 -0.52 9.97 -13.18
CA ILE A 134 -1.77 10.73 -13.40
C ILE A 134 -2.98 9.83 -13.14
N GLY A 135 -2.96 8.59 -13.64
CA GLY A 135 -4.00 7.59 -13.38
C GLY A 135 -4.13 7.28 -11.90
N ILE A 136 -2.99 7.13 -11.18
CA ILE A 136 -2.96 6.94 -9.72
C ILE A 136 -3.60 8.12 -8.98
N ILE A 137 -3.25 9.35 -9.32
CA ILE A 137 -3.80 10.55 -8.67
C ILE A 137 -5.31 10.64 -8.91
N LEU A 138 -5.77 10.38 -10.13
CA LEU A 138 -7.20 10.34 -10.45
C LEU A 138 -7.93 9.24 -9.68
N LEU A 139 -7.32 8.06 -9.55
CA LEU A 139 -7.89 6.94 -8.78
C LEU A 139 -8.01 7.30 -7.30
N ILE A 140 -6.98 7.89 -6.71
CA ILE A 140 -7.01 8.38 -5.32
C ILE A 140 -8.10 9.44 -5.16
N ALA A 141 -8.25 10.35 -6.12
CA ALA A 141 -9.29 11.37 -6.07
C ALA A 141 -10.70 10.74 -6.15
N VAL A 142 -10.92 9.76 -7.03
CA VAL A 142 -12.19 9.02 -7.13
C VAL A 142 -12.55 8.37 -5.80
N PHE A 143 -11.64 7.55 -5.25
CA PHE A 143 -11.90 6.85 -3.99
C PHE A 143 -12.01 7.83 -2.81
N GLY A 144 -11.16 8.84 -2.72
CA GLY A 144 -11.22 9.85 -1.67
C GLY A 144 -12.52 10.63 -1.68
N LEU A 145 -12.96 11.10 -2.86
CA LEU A 145 -14.19 11.88 -3.00
C LEU A 145 -15.46 11.05 -2.81
N ILE A 146 -15.41 9.74 -2.98
CA ILE A 146 -16.56 8.86 -2.74
C ILE A 146 -16.55 8.31 -1.31
N LEU A 147 -15.43 7.75 -0.85
CA LEU A 147 -15.38 7.04 0.44
C LEU A 147 -15.37 7.98 1.65
N VAL A 148 -14.69 9.15 1.55
CA VAL A 148 -14.63 10.08 2.68
C VAL A 148 -16.02 10.62 3.06
N PRO A 149 -16.87 11.09 2.11
CA PRO A 149 -18.23 11.48 2.45
C PRO A 149 -19.07 10.35 3.01
N LEU A 150 -18.93 9.13 2.47
CA LEU A 150 -19.65 7.95 2.97
C LEU A 150 -19.27 7.62 4.42
N THR A 151 -17.99 7.69 4.77
CA THR A 151 -17.53 7.46 6.15
C THR A 151 -17.96 8.58 7.11
N LEU A 152 -17.92 9.84 6.65
CA LEU A 152 -18.36 10.99 7.45
C LEU A 152 -19.87 11.03 7.67
N ALA A 153 -20.65 10.52 6.71
CA ALA A 153 -22.10 10.40 6.84
C ALA A 153 -22.51 9.41 7.92
N GLY A 154 -21.68 8.39 8.22
CA GLY A 154 -21.71 7.54 9.42
C GLY A 154 -23.06 6.95 9.82
N GLY A 155 -23.99 6.72 8.89
CA GLY A 155 -25.30 6.17 9.17
C GLY A 155 -26.31 7.15 9.81
N GLN A 156 -25.94 8.42 10.00
CA GLN A 156 -26.85 9.46 10.49
C GLN A 156 -27.60 10.12 9.33
N SER A 157 -28.90 9.91 9.24
CA SER A 157 -29.75 10.42 8.17
C SER A 157 -29.70 11.95 8.00
N GLU A 158 -29.52 12.70 9.09
CA GLU A 158 -29.44 14.17 9.07
C GLU A 158 -28.17 14.72 8.38
N GLN A 159 -27.12 13.92 8.29
CA GLN A 159 -25.86 14.37 7.66
C GLN A 159 -25.91 14.31 6.13
N TRP A 160 -26.74 13.43 5.58
CA TRP A 160 -26.88 13.26 4.14
C TRP A 160 -27.45 14.48 3.42
N GLY A 161 -28.20 15.36 4.13
CA GLY A 161 -28.71 16.62 3.58
C GLY A 161 -27.68 17.75 3.49
N LYS A 162 -26.50 17.58 4.06
CA LYS A 162 -25.48 18.65 4.08
C LYS A 162 -24.69 18.68 2.78
N GLY A 163 -24.59 19.89 2.18
CA GLY A 163 -23.84 20.09 0.92
C GLY A 163 -22.37 19.65 1.01
N LYS A 164 -21.76 19.66 2.20
CA LYS A 164 -20.38 19.18 2.44
C LYS A 164 -20.19 17.69 2.17
N ILE A 165 -21.26 16.89 2.18
CA ILE A 165 -21.23 15.45 1.90
C ILE A 165 -21.65 15.19 0.45
N ILE A 166 -22.71 15.87 -0.01
CA ILE A 166 -23.24 15.67 -1.36
C ILE A 166 -22.27 16.17 -2.43
N ALA A 167 -21.67 17.35 -2.25
CA ALA A 167 -20.80 17.95 -3.25
C ALA A 167 -19.60 17.07 -3.61
N PRO A 168 -18.76 16.59 -2.66
CA PRO A 168 -17.63 15.73 -3.00
C PRO A 168 -18.10 14.37 -3.56
N LEU A 169 -19.24 13.83 -3.11
CA LEU A 169 -19.78 12.58 -3.65
C LEU A 169 -20.14 12.72 -5.13
N VAL A 170 -20.85 13.78 -5.50
CA VAL A 170 -21.21 14.06 -6.90
C VAL A 170 -19.97 14.26 -7.76
N VAL A 171 -19.01 15.05 -7.28
CA VAL A 171 -17.73 15.27 -7.97
C VAL A 171 -16.98 13.95 -8.14
N GLY A 172 -16.95 13.12 -7.10
CA GLY A 172 -16.33 11.80 -7.13
C GLY A 172 -16.94 10.90 -8.21
N ILE A 173 -18.28 10.84 -8.29
CA ILE A 173 -19.00 10.05 -9.31
C ILE A 173 -18.69 10.57 -10.72
N VAL A 174 -18.64 11.90 -10.90
CA VAL A 174 -18.30 12.51 -12.20
C VAL A 174 -16.83 12.26 -12.58
N THR A 175 -15.95 12.13 -11.61
CA THR A 175 -14.54 11.85 -11.87
C THR A 175 -14.29 10.41 -12.34
N VAL A 176 -15.18 9.45 -12.04
CA VAL A 176 -15.06 8.05 -12.47
C VAL A 176 -14.98 7.92 -14.01
N PRO A 177 -15.93 8.44 -14.82
CA PRO A 177 -15.85 8.34 -16.27
C PRO A 177 -14.61 9.05 -16.82
N PHE A 178 -14.18 10.16 -16.20
CA PHE A 178 -12.98 10.86 -16.59
C PHE A 178 -11.72 10.01 -16.35
N TRP A 179 -11.63 9.31 -15.20
CA TRP A 179 -10.56 8.36 -14.91
C TRP A 179 -10.54 7.20 -15.92
N ILE A 180 -11.71 6.60 -16.24
CA ILE A 180 -11.82 5.52 -17.23
C ILE A 180 -11.38 6.00 -18.62
N TRP A 181 -11.74 7.23 -18.97
CA TRP A 181 -11.33 7.82 -20.26
C TRP A 181 -9.81 8.02 -20.33
N TRP A 182 -9.20 8.51 -19.23
CA TRP A 182 -7.76 8.66 -19.11
C TRP A 182 -7.05 7.30 -19.24
N GLU A 183 -7.47 6.31 -18.46
CA GLU A 183 -6.90 4.96 -18.44
C GLU A 183 -6.91 4.29 -19.82
N LYS A 184 -7.97 4.50 -20.62
CA LYS A 184 -8.05 4.01 -22.00
C LYS A 184 -7.05 4.67 -22.95
N ARG A 185 -6.55 5.86 -22.62
CA ARG A 185 -5.59 6.62 -23.43
C ARG A 185 -4.16 6.54 -22.90
N ALA A 186 -3.95 6.11 -21.68
CA ALA A 186 -2.66 5.97 -21.07
C ALA A 186 -1.78 4.97 -21.85
N LEU A 187 -0.49 5.30 -22.02
CA LEU A 187 0.49 4.45 -22.70
C LEU A 187 0.71 3.12 -21.97
N HIS A 188 0.66 3.17 -20.63
CA HIS A 188 0.83 2.04 -19.73
C HIS A 188 -0.31 2.03 -18.72
N PRO A 189 -1.52 1.57 -19.11
CA PRO A 189 -2.67 1.59 -18.24
C PRO A 189 -2.45 0.64 -17.05
N MET A 190 -2.80 1.07 -15.84
CA MET A 190 -2.73 0.22 -14.65
C MET A 190 -3.68 -0.97 -14.75
N ILE A 191 -4.86 -0.76 -15.34
CA ILE A 191 -5.86 -1.80 -15.54
C ILE A 191 -6.01 -2.05 -17.04
N PRO A 192 -5.44 -3.14 -17.57
CA PRO A 192 -5.58 -3.51 -18.96
C PRO A 192 -7.00 -4.03 -19.24
N PHE A 193 -7.98 -3.14 -19.38
CA PHE A 193 -9.39 -3.48 -19.61
C PHE A 193 -9.61 -4.46 -20.76
N HIS A 194 -8.78 -4.39 -21.81
CA HIS A 194 -8.86 -5.30 -22.94
C HIS A 194 -8.47 -6.75 -22.60
N VAL A 195 -7.59 -6.94 -21.62
CA VAL A 195 -7.20 -8.28 -21.12
C VAL A 195 -8.29 -8.81 -20.19
N SER A 196 -8.79 -7.97 -19.29
CA SER A 196 -9.84 -8.35 -18.34
C SER A 196 -11.11 -8.78 -19.04
N LEU A 197 -11.53 -8.05 -20.08
CA LEU A 197 -12.71 -8.41 -20.87
C LEU A 197 -12.51 -9.73 -21.64
N ARG A 198 -11.32 -9.99 -22.17
CA ARG A 198 -11.04 -11.28 -22.83
C ARG A 198 -11.08 -12.45 -21.89
N VAL A 199 -10.53 -12.30 -20.69
CA VAL A 199 -10.55 -13.34 -19.66
C VAL A 199 -11.98 -13.66 -19.21
N ILE A 200 -12.81 -12.63 -19.01
CA ILE A 200 -14.22 -12.81 -18.64
C ILE A 200 -15.03 -13.49 -19.77
N CYS A 201 -14.75 -13.16 -21.04
CA CYS A 201 -15.43 -13.77 -22.19
C CYS A 201 -14.92 -15.19 -22.52
N GLN A 202 -13.80 -15.64 -21.97
CA GLN A 202 -13.24 -16.97 -22.19
C GLN A 202 -13.51 -17.96 -21.07
N LEU A 203 -14.18 -17.52 -19.98
CA LEU A 203 -14.68 -18.44 -18.95
C LEU A 203 -15.95 -19.12 -19.49
N PRO A 204 -15.94 -20.48 -19.58
CA PRO A 204 -17.08 -21.26 -20.07
C PRO A 204 -18.29 -21.18 -19.15
#